data_d15b1419e2e810f1595bb274f32f0dc1
#
_entry.id   d15b1419e2e810f1595bb274f32f0dc1
#
_cell.length_a   1.000
_cell.length_b   1.000
_cell.length_c   1.000
_cell.angle_alpha   90.00
_cell.angle_beta   90.00
_cell.angle_gamma   90.00
#
_symmetry.space_group_name_H-M   'P 1'
#
loop_
_entity.id
_entity.type
_entity.pdbx_description
1 polymer ?
#
loop_
_entity_poly.entity_id
_entity_poly.type
_entity_poly.pdbx_seq_one_letter_code
_entity_poly.pdbx_strand_id
1 'polypeptide(L)'
;MKLIISISYIILSLLLLFAPVSWARVKLVALSEREATVVRLDNPLATLLEEERQLTLQKGINSVDFSWKSVEIVPDSVRLTILEPSNSVTVRNISYPPNQQALIWQIASPVAQPVRVRISYLLKQIDRLVTYNAVVNQAESALDLTALVVLRNFSGENLPLTQFQLDSSESLTSEILNGETKQITWFTARQLPIKKYFIFDAAQLPGDSQPLDNNVEIPVHYELENTSENGLGKQALWEGKVRLYVEDGHGSHIFLGEDYLQFTPLGQTLQFMLGNSHDVVITQKKISENHFNERRNKPSTQVVLYDQEATLQVDVENFTAKPAWVKLKEPMPEEWEMKTSSHPYERQGNQEITFDIAVPAKQKVTVTYNYIQRNMRP
;
A
#
# COMPACT_ATOMS: atom_id res chain seq x y z
N MET A 1 59.89 32.33 68.58
CA MET A 1 58.60 31.56 68.54
C MET A 1 57.56 32.11 67.54
N LYS A 2 57.43 33.41 67.35
CA LYS A 2 56.45 33.98 66.39
C LYS A 2 56.76 33.75 64.85
N LEU A 3 58.02 33.59 64.48
CA LEU A 3 58.47 33.39 63.11
C LEU A 3 58.16 31.97 62.59
N ILE A 4 58.28 30.95 63.46
CA ILE A 4 58.04 29.54 63.14
C ILE A 4 56.56 29.27 62.91
N ILE A 5 55.65 29.92 63.66
CA ILE A 5 54.21 29.78 63.54
C ILE A 5 53.73 30.38 62.21
N SER A 6 54.29 31.53 61.76
CA SER A 6 53.92 32.14 60.45
C SER A 6 54.32 31.27 59.25
N ILE A 7 55.45 30.58 59.31
CA ILE A 7 55.90 29.71 58.22
C ILE A 7 54.99 28.43 58.12
N SER A 8 54.54 27.89 59.25
CA SER A 8 53.60 26.74 59.27
C SER A 8 52.27 27.06 58.63
N TYR A 9 51.71 28.28 58.83
CA TYR A 9 50.44 28.70 58.18
C TYR A 9 50.58 28.92 56.67
N ILE A 10 51.74 29.42 56.19
CA ILE A 10 52.00 29.59 54.78
C ILE A 10 52.18 28.27 54.08
N ILE A 11 52.84 27.30 54.71
CA ILE A 11 52.96 25.93 54.13
C ILE A 11 51.62 25.20 54.12
N LEU A 12 50.77 25.37 55.14
CA LEU A 12 49.44 24.74 55.20
C LEU A 12 48.48 25.35 54.18
N SER A 13 48.55 26.69 53.94
CA SER A 13 47.74 27.37 52.90
C SER A 13 48.21 27.02 51.48
N LEU A 14 49.48 26.71 51.24
CA LEU A 14 50.01 26.31 49.93
C LEU A 14 49.62 24.87 49.56
N LEU A 15 49.44 23.98 50.56
CA LEU A 15 49.01 22.62 50.36
C LEU A 15 47.52 22.50 50.00
N LEU A 16 46.69 23.49 50.32
CA LEU A 16 45.29 23.54 49.98
C LEU A 16 45.03 23.96 48.54
N LEU A 17 46.01 24.54 47.81
CA LEU A 17 45.90 24.97 46.41
C LEU A 17 46.18 23.83 45.39
N PHE A 18 46.66 22.68 45.83
CA PHE A 18 46.87 21.48 44.98
C PHE A 18 45.75 20.44 45.19
N ALA A 19 44.49 20.85 45.25
CA ALA A 19 43.41 19.89 45.08
C ALA A 19 43.54 19.33 43.66
N PRO A 20 43.73 18.00 43.51
CA PRO A 20 43.78 17.42 42.15
C PRO A 20 42.45 17.74 41.46
N VAL A 21 42.50 18.53 40.38
CA VAL A 21 41.38 18.67 39.48
C VAL A 21 41.09 17.28 38.96
N SER A 22 40.13 16.63 39.56
CA SER A 22 39.64 15.36 39.10
C SER A 22 38.96 15.58 37.73
N TRP A 23 39.72 15.48 36.68
CA TRP A 23 39.16 15.42 35.35
C TRP A 23 38.29 14.16 35.31
N ALA A 24 36.97 14.34 35.22
CA ALA A 24 36.07 13.25 35.01
C ALA A 24 36.48 12.54 33.70
N ARG A 25 37.19 11.42 33.83
CA ARG A 25 37.59 10.59 32.68
C ARG A 25 36.31 10.10 32.02
N VAL A 26 36.06 10.58 30.82
CA VAL A 26 35.01 10.03 29.93
C VAL A 26 35.44 8.62 29.54
N LYS A 27 34.59 7.65 29.78
CA LYS A 27 34.85 6.24 29.50
C LYS A 27 34.23 5.90 28.16
N LEU A 28 35.03 5.38 27.25
CA LEU A 28 34.56 4.87 25.99
C LEU A 28 33.91 3.50 26.16
N VAL A 29 32.70 3.33 25.68
CA VAL A 29 31.95 2.06 25.70
C VAL A 29 31.72 1.66 24.24
N ALA A 30 32.21 0.49 23.86
CA ALA A 30 31.95 -0.10 22.58
C ALA A 30 30.50 -0.61 22.49
N LEU A 31 29.88 -0.45 21.33
CA LEU A 31 28.60 -1.09 21.04
C LEU A 31 28.83 -2.61 20.91
N SER A 32 28.02 -3.39 21.63
CA SER A 32 27.95 -4.85 21.45
C SER A 32 27.33 -5.19 20.08
N GLU A 33 27.42 -6.46 19.73
CA GLU A 33 26.62 -7.01 18.62
C GLU A 33 25.12 -6.81 18.85
N ARG A 34 24.33 -6.86 17.78
CA ARG A 34 22.87 -6.78 17.84
C ARG A 34 22.31 -8.05 18.47
N GLU A 35 21.43 -7.90 19.45
CA GLU A 35 20.65 -9.01 20.02
C GLU A 35 19.35 -9.25 19.23
N ALA A 36 18.77 -8.17 18.72
CA ALA A 36 17.57 -8.21 17.88
C ALA A 36 17.59 -7.08 16.86
N THR A 37 17.00 -7.33 15.70
CA THR A 37 16.81 -6.31 14.65
C THR A 37 15.40 -6.42 14.11
N VAL A 38 14.69 -5.30 14.10
CA VAL A 38 13.36 -5.15 13.50
C VAL A 38 13.43 -4.06 12.44
N VAL A 39 12.96 -4.37 11.24
CA VAL A 39 12.79 -3.40 10.16
C VAL A 39 11.31 -3.21 9.92
N ARG A 40 10.81 -1.99 10.12
CA ARG A 40 9.42 -1.63 9.92
C ARG A 40 9.22 -1.10 8.50
N LEU A 41 8.41 -1.82 7.74
CA LEU A 41 8.03 -1.53 6.36
C LEU A 41 6.53 -1.18 6.22
N ASP A 42 5.86 -0.95 7.35
CA ASP A 42 4.45 -0.59 7.44
C ASP A 42 4.16 0.85 6.97
N ASN A 43 5.16 1.70 6.93
CA ASN A 43 5.06 3.04 6.37
C ASN A 43 5.67 3.08 4.95
N PRO A 44 4.89 3.38 3.89
CA PRO A 44 5.41 3.42 2.52
C PRO A 44 6.41 4.55 2.26
N LEU A 45 6.46 5.57 3.13
CA LEU A 45 7.32 6.74 2.96
C LEU A 45 8.63 6.66 3.75
N ALA A 46 8.75 5.72 4.70
CA ALA A 46 9.92 5.65 5.56
C ALA A 46 10.11 4.24 6.13
N THR A 47 11.33 3.76 6.07
CA THR A 47 11.72 2.49 6.70
C THR A 47 12.41 2.78 8.02
N LEU A 48 11.84 2.31 9.13
CA LEU A 48 12.43 2.42 10.47
C LEU A 48 13.14 1.12 10.82
N LEU A 49 14.44 1.21 11.13
CA LEU A 49 15.19 0.11 11.72
C LEU A 49 15.30 0.32 13.24
N GLU A 50 15.03 -0.73 13.98
CA GLU A 50 15.21 -0.80 15.43
C GLU A 50 16.16 -1.96 15.77
N GLU A 51 17.23 -1.67 16.50
CA GLU A 51 18.17 -2.69 16.96
C GLU A 51 18.30 -2.65 18.47
N GLU A 52 18.32 -3.81 19.10
CA GLU A 52 18.57 -3.94 20.55
C GLU A 52 19.99 -4.38 20.79
N ARG A 53 20.63 -3.73 21.77
CA ARG A 53 22.02 -4.01 22.18
C ARG A 53 22.18 -3.92 23.68
N GLN A 54 23.15 -4.65 24.21
CA GLN A 54 23.54 -4.55 25.62
C GLN A 54 24.80 -3.70 25.74
N LEU A 55 24.74 -2.60 26.51
CA LEU A 55 25.88 -1.77 26.85
C LEU A 55 26.38 -2.10 28.24
N THR A 56 27.69 -2.21 28.41
CA THR A 56 28.32 -2.35 29.77
C THR A 56 28.77 -0.98 30.21
N LEU A 57 27.90 -0.27 30.94
CA LEU A 57 28.21 1.07 31.46
C LEU A 57 29.03 0.97 32.76
N GLN A 58 29.90 1.95 32.95
CA GLN A 58 30.65 2.19 34.17
C GLN A 58 29.97 3.29 34.99
N LYS A 59 30.25 3.38 36.30
CA LYS A 59 29.80 4.49 37.14
C LYS A 59 30.32 5.83 36.60
N GLY A 60 29.43 6.82 36.41
CA GLY A 60 29.75 8.14 35.90
C GLY A 60 29.29 8.34 34.43
N ILE A 61 30.03 9.15 33.68
CA ILE A 61 29.74 9.45 32.28
C ILE A 61 30.43 8.44 31.37
N ASN A 62 29.65 7.87 30.45
CA ASN A 62 30.09 6.94 29.42
C ASN A 62 29.88 7.57 28.06
N SER A 63 30.86 7.49 27.16
CA SER A 63 30.73 7.83 25.75
C SER A 63 30.46 6.58 24.93
N VAL A 64 29.32 6.55 24.23
CA VAL A 64 28.95 5.46 23.33
C VAL A 64 28.97 5.99 21.91
N ASP A 65 29.86 5.44 21.08
CA ASP A 65 30.01 5.79 19.69
C ASP A 65 29.11 4.93 18.81
N PHE A 66 28.37 5.57 17.91
CA PHE A 66 27.56 4.93 16.89
C PHE A 66 27.97 5.47 15.50
N SER A 67 28.56 4.62 14.69
CA SER A 67 29.02 4.95 13.34
C SER A 67 28.23 4.18 12.30
N TRP A 68 27.88 4.87 11.17
CA TRP A 68 27.12 4.31 10.05
C TRP A 68 27.85 4.47 8.73
N LYS A 69 29.17 4.36 8.74
CA LYS A 69 29.97 4.46 7.53
C LYS A 69 29.46 3.48 6.47
N SER A 70 29.17 4.02 5.26
CA SER A 70 28.63 3.28 4.10
C SER A 70 27.20 2.76 4.26
N VAL A 71 26.47 3.16 5.30
CA VAL A 71 25.05 2.85 5.49
C VAL A 71 24.23 4.12 5.23
N GLU A 72 23.19 3.99 4.44
CA GLU A 72 22.33 5.10 4.04
C GLU A 72 21.22 5.35 5.09
N ILE A 73 21.58 6.06 6.18
CA ILE A 73 20.62 6.46 7.21
C ILE A 73 20.29 7.95 7.15
N VAL A 74 19.24 8.36 7.85
CA VAL A 74 18.89 9.76 8.11
C VAL A 74 19.48 10.14 9.47
N PRO A 75 20.58 10.94 9.54
CA PRO A 75 21.34 11.12 10.79
C PRO A 75 20.54 11.71 11.96
N ASP A 76 19.64 12.66 11.68
CA ASP A 76 18.80 13.32 12.70
C ASP A 76 17.64 12.43 13.20
N SER A 77 17.41 11.29 12.56
CA SER A 77 16.44 10.30 13.02
C SER A 77 16.98 9.34 14.08
N VAL A 78 18.31 9.31 14.29
CA VAL A 78 18.95 8.34 15.19
C VAL A 78 18.58 8.63 16.65
N ARG A 79 18.00 7.64 17.32
CA ARG A 79 17.57 7.72 18.73
C ARG A 79 18.11 6.55 19.49
N LEU A 80 18.44 6.80 20.78
CA LEU A 80 18.76 5.77 21.76
C LEU A 80 17.74 5.81 22.88
N THR A 81 17.11 4.67 23.15
CA THR A 81 16.15 4.48 24.23
C THR A 81 16.71 3.47 25.23
N ILE A 82 16.73 3.82 26.51
CA ILE A 82 17.10 2.90 27.58
C ILE A 82 15.90 1.98 27.84
N LEU A 83 16.08 0.68 27.70
CA LEU A 83 15.04 -0.32 27.96
C LEU A 83 15.10 -0.79 29.42
N GLU A 84 16.26 -1.23 29.87
CA GLU A 84 16.50 -1.78 31.21
C GLU A 84 17.92 -1.50 31.67
N PRO A 85 18.12 -1.04 32.93
CA PRO A 85 17.14 -0.49 33.85
C PRO A 85 16.75 0.97 33.44
N SER A 86 15.47 1.25 33.37
CA SER A 86 14.99 2.54 32.83
C SER A 86 15.11 3.75 33.75
N ASN A 87 15.19 3.52 35.06
CA ASN A 87 15.02 4.60 36.07
C ASN A 87 16.32 5.21 36.61
N SER A 88 17.48 4.69 36.27
CA SER A 88 18.76 5.13 36.85
C SER A 88 19.78 5.63 35.83
N VAL A 89 19.56 5.34 34.55
CA VAL A 89 20.48 5.68 33.47
C VAL A 89 19.88 6.78 32.61
N THR A 90 20.65 7.79 32.27
CA THR A 90 20.17 8.93 31.49
C THR A 90 21.12 9.32 30.36
N VAL A 91 20.56 9.58 29.18
CA VAL A 91 21.30 10.20 28.08
C VAL A 91 21.40 11.71 28.40
N ARG A 92 22.64 12.23 28.50
CA ARG A 92 22.94 13.61 28.87
C ARG A 92 23.16 14.50 27.66
N ASN A 93 23.82 13.98 26.65
CA ASN A 93 24.25 14.76 25.50
C ASN A 93 24.39 13.84 24.30
N ILE A 94 24.21 14.42 23.11
CA ILE A 94 24.45 13.81 21.81
C ILE A 94 25.36 14.78 21.05
N SER A 95 26.45 14.29 20.51
CA SER A 95 27.35 15.09 19.66
C SER A 95 27.62 14.39 18.34
N TYR A 96 27.73 15.17 17.28
CA TYR A 96 28.07 14.72 15.93
C TYR A 96 29.48 15.17 15.62
N PRO A 97 30.47 14.27 15.59
CA PRO A 97 31.85 14.66 15.24
C PRO A 97 31.92 15.23 13.83
N PRO A 98 32.66 16.32 13.61
CA PRO A 98 32.73 16.96 12.29
C PRO A 98 33.38 16.01 11.27
N ASN A 99 32.83 15.98 10.06
CA ASN A 99 33.29 15.16 8.93
C ASN A 99 33.27 13.63 9.17
N GLN A 100 32.45 13.16 10.11
CA GLN A 100 32.28 11.73 10.38
C GLN A 100 30.79 11.34 10.23
N GLN A 101 30.57 10.15 9.71
CA GLN A 101 29.26 9.49 9.71
C GLN A 101 29.08 8.76 11.03
N ALA A 102 28.98 9.52 12.12
CA ALA A 102 28.91 9.01 13.48
C ALA A 102 28.25 10.01 14.42
N LEU A 103 27.76 9.50 15.54
CA LEU A 103 27.37 10.31 16.69
C LEU A 103 27.88 9.66 17.99
N ILE A 104 27.97 10.47 19.03
CA ILE A 104 28.42 10.03 20.34
C ILE A 104 27.36 10.42 21.36
N TRP A 105 26.83 9.42 22.08
CA TRP A 105 25.99 9.64 23.25
C TRP A 105 26.84 9.71 24.50
N GLN A 106 26.57 10.70 25.36
CA GLN A 106 27.05 10.73 26.73
C GLN A 106 25.96 10.19 27.66
N ILE A 107 26.22 9.01 28.27
CA ILE A 107 25.26 8.32 29.08
C ILE A 107 25.77 8.31 30.53
N ALA A 108 24.98 8.84 31.45
CA ALA A 108 25.28 8.81 32.89
C ALA A 108 24.69 7.57 33.56
N SER A 109 25.53 6.83 34.29
CA SER A 109 25.09 5.71 35.10
C SER A 109 25.59 5.88 36.56
N PRO A 110 24.73 5.68 37.58
CA PRO A 110 25.14 5.81 39.00
C PRO A 110 26.03 4.68 39.47
N VAL A 111 25.99 3.53 38.80
CA VAL A 111 26.79 2.32 39.14
C VAL A 111 27.32 1.70 37.84
N ALA A 112 28.28 0.78 37.99
CA ALA A 112 28.68 -0.06 36.86
C ALA A 112 27.63 -1.18 36.68
N GLN A 113 27.04 -1.27 35.48
CA GLN A 113 25.95 -2.21 35.20
C GLN A 113 25.77 -2.45 33.69
N PRO A 114 25.25 -3.62 33.29
CA PRO A 114 24.74 -3.82 31.98
C PRO A 114 23.44 -3.05 31.79
N VAL A 115 23.24 -2.52 30.58
CA VAL A 115 22.05 -1.73 30.20
C VAL A 115 21.59 -2.16 28.80
N ARG A 116 20.35 -2.58 28.71
CA ARG A 116 19.75 -2.89 27.41
C ARG A 116 19.18 -1.61 26.78
N VAL A 117 19.58 -1.33 25.56
CA VAL A 117 19.18 -0.16 24.81
C VAL A 117 18.58 -0.57 23.48
N ARG A 118 17.68 0.29 22.96
CA ARG A 118 17.21 0.24 21.58
C ARG A 118 17.75 1.45 20.85
N ILE A 119 18.41 1.22 19.74
CA ILE A 119 18.80 2.25 18.79
C ILE A 119 17.85 2.16 17.63
N SER A 120 17.22 3.27 17.27
CA SER A 120 16.30 3.35 16.14
C SER A 120 16.70 4.47 15.18
N TYR A 121 16.56 4.23 13.90
CA TYR A 121 16.86 5.20 12.86
C TYR A 121 16.12 4.91 11.55
N LEU A 122 15.91 5.94 10.74
CA LEU A 122 15.37 5.79 9.40
C LEU A 122 16.48 5.33 8.46
N LEU A 123 16.23 4.20 7.81
CA LEU A 123 17.13 3.57 6.84
C LEU A 123 16.62 3.88 5.42
N LYS A 124 17.52 4.35 4.56
CA LYS A 124 17.21 4.59 3.15
C LYS A 124 17.54 3.37 2.30
N GLN A 125 16.98 3.32 1.10
CA GLN A 125 17.26 2.31 0.08
C GLN A 125 16.99 0.86 0.54
N ILE A 126 16.07 0.70 1.46
CA ILE A 126 15.44 -0.58 1.76
C ILE A 126 13.94 -0.41 1.61
N ASP A 127 13.32 -1.26 0.82
CA ASP A 127 11.90 -1.20 0.56
C ASP A 127 11.29 -2.59 0.38
N ARG A 128 9.98 -2.62 0.36
CA ARG A 128 9.20 -3.78 -0.04
C ARG A 128 8.28 -3.45 -1.20
N LEU A 129 8.08 -4.45 -2.02
CA LEU A 129 7.02 -4.50 -3.01
C LEU A 129 6.20 -5.76 -2.77
N VAL A 130 4.94 -5.74 -3.17
CA VAL A 130 4.13 -6.95 -3.22
C VAL A 130 3.86 -7.29 -4.68
N THR A 131 4.00 -8.54 -5.02
CA THR A 131 3.67 -9.06 -6.34
C THR A 131 2.80 -10.30 -6.20
N TYR A 132 1.96 -10.53 -7.19
CA TYR A 132 1.01 -11.63 -7.19
C TYR A 132 1.16 -12.46 -8.46
N ASN A 133 1.09 -13.77 -8.30
CA ASN A 133 0.91 -14.70 -9.40
C ASN A 133 -0.49 -15.32 -9.28
N ALA A 134 -1.33 -15.08 -10.27
CA ALA A 134 -2.69 -15.60 -10.35
C ALA A 134 -2.76 -16.64 -11.48
N VAL A 135 -3.05 -17.89 -11.15
CA VAL A 135 -3.17 -19.00 -12.12
C VAL A 135 -4.62 -19.43 -12.18
N VAL A 136 -5.25 -19.20 -13.31
CA VAL A 136 -6.66 -19.49 -13.57
C VAL A 136 -6.78 -20.91 -14.13
N ASN A 137 -7.79 -21.66 -13.70
CA ASN A 137 -8.08 -22.99 -14.26
C ASN A 137 -8.60 -22.88 -15.71
N GLN A 138 -8.57 -23.97 -16.47
CA GLN A 138 -9.04 -24.00 -17.87
C GLN A 138 -10.51 -23.60 -18.05
N ALA A 139 -11.34 -23.83 -17.03
CA ALA A 139 -12.75 -23.46 -17.07
C ALA A 139 -12.98 -21.96 -16.87
N GLU A 140 -11.96 -21.23 -16.41
CA GLU A 140 -12.02 -19.82 -16.02
C GLU A 140 -13.05 -19.55 -14.90
N SER A 141 -13.17 -20.49 -13.97
CA SER A 141 -14.13 -20.45 -12.86
C SER A 141 -13.48 -20.30 -11.49
N ALA A 142 -12.17 -20.60 -11.40
CA ALA A 142 -11.39 -20.49 -10.19
C ALA A 142 -9.93 -20.13 -10.51
N LEU A 143 -9.25 -19.49 -9.55
CA LEU A 143 -7.82 -19.21 -9.64
C LEU A 143 -7.08 -19.57 -8.35
N ASP A 144 -5.80 -19.85 -8.50
CA ASP A 144 -4.83 -19.94 -7.41
C ASP A 144 -4.06 -18.61 -7.35
N LEU A 145 -4.04 -17.97 -6.18
CA LEU A 145 -3.35 -16.70 -5.94
C LEU A 145 -2.17 -16.89 -5.00
N THR A 146 -0.96 -16.61 -5.49
CA THR A 146 0.25 -16.57 -4.65
C THR A 146 0.72 -15.14 -4.53
N ALA A 147 0.78 -14.64 -3.29
CA ALA A 147 1.35 -13.34 -2.97
C ALA A 147 2.81 -13.49 -2.53
N LEU A 148 3.66 -12.62 -3.05
CA LEU A 148 5.09 -12.57 -2.80
C LEU A 148 5.48 -11.19 -2.25
N VAL A 149 6.17 -11.16 -1.12
CA VAL A 149 6.86 -9.96 -0.64
C VAL A 149 8.25 -9.93 -1.27
N VAL A 150 8.55 -8.86 -1.97
CA VAL A 150 9.86 -8.60 -2.57
C VAL A 150 10.57 -7.58 -1.70
N LEU A 151 11.59 -8.03 -0.96
CA LEU A 151 12.47 -7.16 -0.18
C LEU A 151 13.66 -6.76 -1.04
N ARG A 152 13.98 -5.47 -1.06
CA ARG A 152 15.17 -4.95 -1.72
C ARG A 152 16.01 -4.19 -0.71
N ASN A 153 17.27 -4.59 -0.58
CA ASN A 153 18.20 -3.98 0.37
C ASN A 153 19.41 -3.39 -0.36
N PHE A 154 19.43 -2.09 -0.51
CA PHE A 154 20.55 -1.32 -1.04
C PHE A 154 21.05 -0.29 -0.02
N SER A 155 20.76 -0.51 1.27
CA SER A 155 21.06 0.43 2.37
C SER A 155 22.54 0.56 2.72
N GLY A 156 23.40 -0.30 2.17
CA GLY A 156 24.81 -0.37 2.54
C GLY A 156 25.07 -1.37 3.69
N GLU A 157 24.03 -1.98 4.26
CA GLU A 157 24.14 -2.85 5.42
C GLU A 157 23.59 -4.26 5.13
N ASN A 158 24.31 -5.27 5.61
CA ASN A 158 23.78 -6.63 5.69
C ASN A 158 22.84 -6.75 6.90
N LEU A 159 21.66 -7.28 6.66
CA LEU A 159 20.68 -7.54 7.69
C LEU A 159 20.63 -9.06 7.95
N PRO A 160 21.36 -9.56 8.96
CA PRO A 160 21.28 -10.96 9.35
C PRO A 160 19.88 -11.22 9.88
N LEU A 161 19.59 -12.39 10.40
CA LEU A 161 18.26 -12.81 10.85
C LEU A 161 17.43 -11.64 11.45
N THR A 162 16.62 -11.00 10.63
CA THR A 162 15.93 -9.75 10.89
C THR A 162 14.43 -9.97 10.79
N GLN A 163 13.68 -9.41 11.73
CA GLN A 163 12.23 -9.36 11.67
C GLN A 163 11.79 -8.16 10.83
N PHE A 164 11.08 -8.43 9.73
CA PHE A 164 10.46 -7.41 8.90
C PHE A 164 8.99 -7.28 9.26
N GLN A 165 8.61 -6.14 9.83
CA GLN A 165 7.22 -5.81 10.14
C GLN A 165 6.58 -5.23 8.89
N LEU A 166 5.61 -5.93 8.33
CA LEU A 166 4.94 -5.56 7.07
C LEU A 166 3.77 -4.61 7.32
N ASP A 167 3.02 -4.87 8.42
CA ASP A 167 1.97 -4.00 8.95
C ASP A 167 1.83 -4.22 10.47
N SER A 168 0.73 -3.77 11.07
CA SER A 168 0.51 -3.89 12.53
C SER A 168 0.38 -5.35 13.01
N SER A 169 0.01 -6.28 12.13
CA SER A 169 -0.28 -7.69 12.46
C SER A 169 0.67 -8.68 11.79
N GLU A 170 1.26 -8.33 10.65
CA GLU A 170 2.03 -9.23 9.81
C GLU A 170 3.53 -8.94 9.85
N SER A 171 4.30 -9.97 10.15
CA SER A 171 5.77 -9.92 10.10
C SER A 171 6.35 -11.19 9.49
N LEU A 172 7.53 -11.06 8.94
CA LEU A 172 8.32 -12.20 8.47
C LEU A 172 9.75 -12.08 9.00
N THR A 173 10.44 -13.21 9.17
CA THR A 173 11.84 -13.25 9.57
C THR A 173 12.69 -13.74 8.41
N SER A 174 13.70 -12.98 8.04
CA SER A 174 14.63 -13.34 6.96
C SER A 174 15.99 -12.68 7.19
N GLU A 175 17.01 -13.20 6.56
CA GLU A 175 18.24 -12.45 6.30
C GLU A 175 18.18 -11.84 4.91
N ILE A 176 18.83 -10.71 4.70
CA ILE A 176 19.01 -10.09 3.39
C ILE A 176 20.35 -9.33 3.35
N LEU A 177 21.16 -9.62 2.36
CA LEU A 177 22.44 -8.96 2.18
C LEU A 177 22.28 -7.59 1.51
N ASN A 178 23.24 -6.73 1.69
CA ASN A 178 23.30 -5.49 0.93
C ASN A 178 23.46 -5.79 -0.58
N GLY A 179 22.66 -5.12 -1.41
CA GLY A 179 22.58 -5.36 -2.85
C GLY A 179 21.67 -6.53 -3.24
N GLU A 180 21.05 -7.23 -2.28
CA GLU A 180 20.17 -8.36 -2.55
C GLU A 180 18.71 -7.91 -2.76
N THR A 181 18.03 -8.60 -3.70
CA THR A 181 16.58 -8.60 -3.83
C THR A 181 16.08 -10.01 -3.55
N LYS A 182 15.21 -10.15 -2.56
CA LYS A 182 14.68 -11.44 -2.12
C LYS A 182 13.17 -11.48 -2.29
N GLN A 183 12.66 -12.56 -2.87
CA GLN A 183 11.23 -12.83 -2.98
C GLN A 183 10.83 -13.89 -1.96
N ILE A 184 9.84 -13.60 -1.15
CA ILE A 184 9.36 -14.48 -0.09
C ILE A 184 7.86 -14.68 -0.27
N THR A 185 7.41 -15.94 -0.29
CA THR A 185 5.98 -16.23 -0.34
C THR A 185 5.33 -15.73 0.95
N TRP A 186 4.38 -14.81 0.78
CA TRP A 186 3.61 -14.27 1.90
C TRP A 186 2.43 -15.20 2.23
N PHE A 187 1.61 -15.47 1.21
CA PHE A 187 0.55 -16.47 1.31
C PHE A 187 0.24 -17.10 -0.04
N THR A 188 -0.45 -18.23 0.00
CA THR A 188 -1.07 -18.88 -1.16
C THR A 188 -2.51 -19.20 -0.82
N ALA A 189 -3.45 -18.76 -1.66
CA ALA A 189 -4.86 -19.11 -1.60
C ALA A 189 -5.21 -19.89 -2.88
N ARG A 190 -5.95 -20.98 -2.74
CA ARG A 190 -6.22 -21.90 -3.86
C ARG A 190 -7.70 -22.01 -4.13
N GLN A 191 -8.03 -22.29 -5.40
CA GLN A 191 -9.40 -22.53 -5.87
C GLN A 191 -10.36 -21.39 -5.50
N LEU A 192 -9.87 -20.15 -5.58
CA LEU A 192 -10.66 -18.96 -5.34
C LEU A 192 -11.70 -18.83 -6.45
N PRO A 193 -12.99 -18.77 -6.14
CA PRO A 193 -14.02 -18.62 -7.17
C PRO A 193 -13.90 -17.26 -7.84
N ILE A 194 -13.93 -17.26 -9.16
CA ILE A 194 -13.86 -16.03 -9.97
C ILE A 194 -15.05 -15.96 -10.93
N LYS A 195 -15.40 -14.72 -11.28
CA LYS A 195 -16.31 -14.44 -12.40
C LYS A 195 -15.57 -13.66 -13.46
N LYS A 196 -15.74 -14.07 -14.73
CA LYS A 196 -15.22 -13.34 -15.87
C LYS A 196 -16.30 -12.37 -16.37
N TYR A 197 -15.98 -11.07 -16.37
CA TYR A 197 -16.86 -10.03 -16.87
C TYR A 197 -16.28 -9.34 -18.09
N PHE A 198 -17.15 -9.03 -19.02
CA PHE A 198 -16.94 -8.10 -20.13
C PHE A 198 -17.55 -6.75 -19.71
N ILE A 199 -16.75 -5.71 -19.60
CA ILE A 199 -17.19 -4.43 -19.03
C ILE A 199 -17.40 -3.40 -20.14
N PHE A 200 -18.62 -2.92 -20.29
CA PHE A 200 -18.94 -1.80 -21.13
C PHE A 200 -19.23 -0.58 -20.26
N ASP A 201 -18.47 0.47 -20.47
CA ASP A 201 -18.62 1.73 -19.75
C ASP A 201 -18.98 2.83 -20.74
N ALA A 202 -20.26 3.20 -20.75
CA ALA A 202 -20.78 4.21 -21.68
C ALA A 202 -20.19 5.60 -21.42
N ALA A 203 -19.64 5.88 -20.23
CA ALA A 203 -18.96 7.15 -19.94
C ALA A 203 -17.64 7.31 -20.71
N GLN A 204 -17.04 6.21 -21.17
CA GLN A 204 -15.79 6.25 -21.95
C GLN A 204 -16.02 6.42 -23.45
N LEU A 205 -17.27 6.45 -23.88
CA LEU A 205 -17.63 6.65 -25.28
C LEU A 205 -17.48 8.13 -25.66
N PRO A 206 -17.11 8.43 -26.92
CA PRO A 206 -17.16 9.80 -27.41
C PRO A 206 -18.57 10.37 -27.29
N GLY A 207 -18.70 11.56 -26.72
CA GLY A 207 -19.97 12.18 -26.34
C GLY A 207 -20.91 12.58 -27.47
N ASP A 208 -20.75 12.07 -28.70
CA ASP A 208 -21.64 12.35 -29.82
C ASP A 208 -22.51 11.12 -30.11
N SER A 209 -23.83 11.38 -30.22
CA SER A 209 -24.94 10.41 -30.29
C SER A 209 -25.01 9.60 -31.59
N GLN A 210 -23.90 9.36 -32.24
CA GLN A 210 -23.86 8.47 -33.41
C GLN A 210 -23.97 7.00 -32.90
N PRO A 211 -24.67 6.12 -33.61
CA PRO A 211 -24.65 4.72 -33.31
C PRO A 211 -23.18 4.27 -33.30
N LEU A 212 -22.72 3.73 -32.19
CA LEU A 212 -21.39 3.14 -32.11
C LEU A 212 -21.38 1.92 -33.01
N ASP A 213 -20.77 2.06 -34.18
CA ASP A 213 -20.50 0.94 -35.04
C ASP A 213 -19.50 -0.02 -34.35
N ASN A 214 -20.01 -1.15 -33.92
CA ASN A 214 -19.48 -2.50 -33.72
C ASN A 214 -17.98 -2.75 -33.39
N ASN A 215 -17.17 -1.76 -32.98
CA ASN A 215 -15.72 -1.93 -32.84
C ASN A 215 -15.13 -1.36 -31.55
N VAL A 216 -15.91 -1.22 -30.49
CA VAL A 216 -15.34 -0.85 -29.20
C VAL A 216 -14.72 -2.10 -28.60
N GLU A 217 -13.42 -2.05 -28.34
CA GLU A 217 -12.73 -3.06 -27.57
C GLU A 217 -13.36 -3.14 -26.18
N ILE A 218 -13.83 -4.33 -25.79
CA ILE A 218 -14.50 -4.53 -24.51
C ILE A 218 -13.49 -5.05 -23.47
N PRO A 219 -13.18 -4.28 -22.42
CA PRO A 219 -12.32 -4.75 -21.34
C PRO A 219 -12.87 -6.00 -20.69
N VAL A 220 -11.99 -6.98 -20.46
CA VAL A 220 -12.29 -8.24 -19.81
C VAL A 220 -11.59 -8.30 -18.45
N HIS A 221 -12.37 -8.59 -17.41
CA HIS A 221 -11.87 -8.66 -16.04
C HIS A 221 -12.23 -10.00 -15.39
N TYR A 222 -11.34 -10.50 -14.53
CA TYR A 222 -11.73 -11.45 -13.49
C TYR A 222 -12.05 -10.69 -12.22
N GLU A 223 -13.19 -11.02 -11.60
CA GLU A 223 -13.62 -10.47 -10.32
C GLU A 223 -13.68 -11.57 -9.27
N LEU A 224 -13.22 -11.26 -8.06
CA LEU A 224 -13.38 -12.08 -6.86
C LEU A 224 -13.43 -11.18 -5.63
N GLU A 225 -13.97 -11.69 -4.52
CA GLU A 225 -14.11 -10.91 -3.29
C GLU A 225 -13.08 -11.34 -2.24
N ASN A 226 -12.52 -10.37 -1.52
CA ASN A 226 -11.63 -10.62 -0.40
C ASN A 226 -12.40 -11.01 0.86
N THR A 227 -13.07 -12.17 0.82
CA THR A 227 -13.87 -12.70 1.93
C THR A 227 -13.41 -14.09 2.34
N SER A 228 -13.68 -14.47 3.60
CA SER A 228 -13.36 -15.80 4.12
C SER A 228 -14.17 -16.91 3.43
N GLU A 229 -15.38 -16.59 2.96
CA GLU A 229 -16.24 -17.51 2.23
C GLU A 229 -15.63 -17.88 0.88
N ASN A 230 -14.91 -16.97 0.26
CA ASN A 230 -14.22 -17.16 -1.01
C ASN A 230 -12.77 -17.69 -0.84
N GLY A 231 -12.33 -17.99 0.40
CA GLY A 231 -11.00 -18.54 0.67
C GLY A 231 -9.88 -17.48 0.85
N LEU A 232 -10.23 -16.20 0.77
CA LEU A 232 -9.43 -15.04 1.17
C LEU A 232 -9.90 -14.53 2.54
N GLY A 233 -9.90 -13.21 2.78
CA GLY A 233 -10.56 -12.60 3.96
C GLY A 233 -9.81 -12.73 5.27
N LYS A 234 -8.54 -13.11 5.24
CA LYS A 234 -7.68 -13.13 6.44
C LYS A 234 -7.03 -11.77 6.69
N GLN A 235 -6.66 -11.08 5.63
CA GLN A 235 -5.99 -9.79 5.65
C GLN A 235 -6.39 -8.94 4.46
N ALA A 236 -6.13 -7.63 4.54
CA ALA A 236 -6.17 -6.76 3.38
C ALA A 236 -5.09 -7.17 2.38
N LEU A 237 -5.38 -7.06 1.09
CA LEU A 237 -4.41 -7.30 0.03
C LEU A 237 -3.74 -5.97 -0.32
N TRP A 238 -2.43 -5.96 -0.30
CA TRP A 238 -1.63 -4.79 -0.60
C TRP A 238 -1.61 -4.53 -2.10
N GLU A 239 -1.44 -3.29 -2.45
CA GLU A 239 -1.23 -2.92 -3.84
C GLU A 239 0.03 -3.58 -4.41
N GLY A 240 -0.01 -3.96 -5.67
CA GLY A 240 1.14 -4.59 -6.30
C GLY A 240 0.86 -5.18 -7.68
N LYS A 241 1.94 -5.50 -8.38
CA LYS A 241 1.87 -6.11 -9.71
C LYS A 241 1.29 -7.51 -9.65
N VAL A 242 0.34 -7.79 -10.53
CA VAL A 242 -0.25 -9.13 -10.73
C VAL A 242 0.18 -9.68 -12.08
N ARG A 243 0.64 -10.93 -12.12
CA ARG A 243 0.84 -11.70 -13.34
C ARG A 243 -0.22 -12.77 -13.44
N LEU A 244 -0.94 -12.75 -14.55
CA LEU A 244 -2.07 -13.63 -14.81
C LEU A 244 -1.67 -14.73 -15.77
N TYR A 245 -2.01 -15.97 -15.42
CA TYR A 245 -1.75 -17.16 -16.20
C TYR A 245 -3.03 -17.99 -16.26
N VAL A 246 -3.14 -18.86 -17.28
CA VAL A 246 -4.17 -19.90 -17.35
C VAL A 246 -3.50 -21.26 -17.53
N GLU A 247 -4.07 -22.29 -16.90
CA GLU A 247 -3.63 -23.67 -17.08
C GLU A 247 -3.85 -24.12 -18.54
N ASP A 248 -2.83 -24.74 -19.15
CA ASP A 248 -2.92 -25.28 -20.51
C ASP A 248 -3.51 -26.70 -20.56
N GLY A 249 -3.78 -27.31 -19.40
CA GLY A 249 -4.26 -28.67 -19.26
C GLY A 249 -3.19 -29.76 -19.43
N HIS A 250 -1.95 -29.39 -19.62
CA HIS A 250 -0.80 -30.30 -19.76
C HIS A 250 0.23 -30.12 -18.64
N GLY A 251 -0.11 -29.33 -17.59
CA GLY A 251 0.76 -29.04 -16.45
C GLY A 251 1.63 -27.82 -16.64
N SER A 252 1.40 -27.01 -17.69
CA SER A 252 2.04 -25.73 -17.92
C SER A 252 1.03 -24.59 -17.83
N HIS A 253 1.54 -23.36 -17.84
CA HIS A 253 0.73 -22.16 -17.73
C HIS A 253 0.98 -21.24 -18.92
N ILE A 254 -0.09 -20.73 -19.51
CA ILE A 254 -0.05 -19.72 -20.57
C ILE A 254 -0.14 -18.36 -19.91
N PHE A 255 0.79 -17.46 -20.20
CA PHE A 255 0.76 -16.08 -19.71
C PHE A 255 -0.36 -15.30 -20.41
N LEU A 256 -1.27 -14.71 -19.62
CA LEU A 256 -2.38 -13.91 -20.11
C LEU A 256 -2.04 -12.42 -20.15
N GLY A 257 -1.32 -11.92 -19.15
CA GLY A 257 -1.00 -10.50 -19.04
C GLY A 257 -0.50 -10.09 -17.64
N GLU A 258 -0.24 -8.81 -17.51
CA GLU A 258 0.09 -8.15 -16.24
C GLU A 258 -0.95 -7.08 -15.94
N ASP A 259 -1.29 -6.95 -14.66
CA ASP A 259 -2.15 -5.90 -14.13
C ASP A 259 -1.57 -5.37 -12.81
N TYR A 260 -2.20 -4.35 -12.23
CA TYR A 260 -1.81 -3.78 -10.95
C TYR A 260 -2.98 -3.83 -9.97
N LEU A 261 -2.88 -4.73 -8.97
CA LEU A 261 -3.86 -4.82 -7.91
C LEU A 261 -3.79 -3.56 -7.05
N GLN A 262 -4.92 -2.90 -6.87
CA GLN A 262 -5.06 -1.82 -5.91
C GLN A 262 -5.19 -2.38 -4.48
N PHE A 263 -4.86 -1.57 -3.47
CA PHE A 263 -5.10 -1.97 -2.07
C PHE A 263 -6.56 -2.40 -1.88
N THR A 264 -6.77 -3.65 -1.46
CA THR A 264 -8.09 -4.26 -1.35
C THR A 264 -8.36 -4.68 0.09
N PRO A 265 -9.16 -3.92 0.85
CA PRO A 265 -9.61 -4.28 2.20
C PRO A 265 -10.40 -5.58 2.25
N LEU A 266 -10.63 -6.07 3.46
CA LEU A 266 -11.55 -7.17 3.72
C LEU A 266 -12.96 -6.83 3.22
N GLY A 267 -13.62 -7.80 2.58
CA GLY A 267 -14.98 -7.66 2.05
C GLY A 267 -15.09 -6.88 0.74
N GLN A 268 -13.98 -6.41 0.17
CA GLN A 268 -13.99 -5.69 -1.10
C GLN A 268 -13.68 -6.60 -2.28
N THR A 269 -14.11 -6.19 -3.46
CA THR A 269 -13.90 -6.91 -4.73
C THR A 269 -12.52 -6.59 -5.30
N LEU A 270 -11.79 -7.64 -5.69
CA LEU A 270 -10.60 -7.54 -6.53
C LEU A 270 -11.01 -7.66 -8.00
N GLN A 271 -10.35 -6.90 -8.85
CA GLN A 271 -10.52 -6.98 -10.29
C GLN A 271 -9.15 -7.12 -10.94
N PHE A 272 -9.03 -8.04 -11.88
CA PHE A 272 -7.83 -8.23 -12.70
C PHE A 272 -8.18 -8.05 -14.17
N MET A 273 -7.62 -7.02 -14.79
CA MET A 273 -7.80 -6.76 -16.20
C MET A 273 -6.98 -7.74 -17.05
N LEU A 274 -7.63 -8.40 -18.01
CA LEU A 274 -7.01 -9.36 -18.93
C LEU A 274 -6.58 -8.72 -20.25
N GLY A 275 -7.11 -7.54 -20.56
CA GLY A 275 -7.04 -6.89 -21.85
C GLY A 275 -8.42 -6.74 -22.46
N ASN A 276 -8.50 -6.51 -23.77
CA ASN A 276 -9.74 -6.26 -24.48
C ASN A 276 -10.16 -7.48 -25.31
N SER A 277 -11.45 -7.69 -25.44
CA SER A 277 -12.04 -8.77 -26.24
C SER A 277 -12.84 -8.21 -27.40
N HIS A 278 -12.78 -8.92 -28.52
CA HIS A 278 -13.65 -8.71 -29.69
C HIS A 278 -14.77 -9.77 -29.81
N ASP A 279 -14.79 -10.70 -28.88
CA ASP A 279 -15.74 -11.85 -28.91
C ASP A 279 -17.14 -11.50 -28.37
N VAL A 280 -17.24 -10.37 -27.66
CA VAL A 280 -18.50 -9.79 -27.20
C VAL A 280 -18.62 -8.43 -27.85
N VAL A 281 -19.71 -8.21 -28.58
CA VAL A 281 -19.99 -6.96 -29.28
C VAL A 281 -21.17 -6.28 -28.61
N ILE A 282 -21.00 -4.99 -28.30
CA ILE A 282 -22.04 -4.18 -27.64
C ILE A 282 -22.34 -2.97 -28.51
N THR A 283 -23.62 -2.80 -28.83
CA THR A 283 -24.13 -1.68 -29.63
C THR A 283 -25.17 -0.94 -28.82
N GLN A 284 -24.96 0.35 -28.58
CA GLN A 284 -25.91 1.21 -27.89
C GLN A 284 -26.60 2.16 -28.89
N LYS A 285 -27.91 2.32 -28.72
CA LYS A 285 -28.74 3.19 -29.54
C LYS A 285 -29.70 4.00 -28.69
N LYS A 286 -29.85 5.28 -28.97
CA LYS A 286 -30.94 6.09 -28.45
C LYS A 286 -32.17 5.89 -29.35
N ILE A 287 -33.21 5.27 -28.82
CA ILE A 287 -34.43 4.93 -29.55
C ILE A 287 -35.36 6.13 -29.67
N SER A 288 -35.49 6.89 -28.59
CA SER A 288 -36.32 8.10 -28.56
C SER A 288 -35.79 9.11 -27.57
N GLU A 289 -36.05 10.36 -27.83
CA GLU A 289 -35.78 11.48 -26.96
C GLU A 289 -36.92 12.52 -27.13
N ASN A 290 -37.57 12.84 -26.01
CA ASN A 290 -38.70 13.80 -26.03
C ASN A 290 -38.47 14.84 -24.92
N HIS A 291 -38.58 16.11 -25.27
CA HIS A 291 -38.56 17.22 -24.36
C HIS A 291 -39.97 17.61 -23.96
N PHE A 292 -40.17 17.87 -22.65
CA PHE A 292 -41.48 18.31 -22.15
C PHE A 292 -41.28 19.23 -20.92
N ASN A 293 -42.37 19.80 -20.39
CA ASN A 293 -42.32 20.75 -19.26
C ASN A 293 -41.37 21.94 -19.49
N GLU A 294 -41.37 22.47 -20.71
CA GLU A 294 -40.53 23.62 -21.06
C GLU A 294 -40.89 24.86 -20.21
N ARG A 295 -39.89 25.41 -19.56
CA ARG A 295 -39.97 26.65 -18.80
C ARG A 295 -39.28 27.75 -19.59
N ARG A 296 -40.03 28.84 -19.90
CA ARG A 296 -39.57 29.90 -20.76
C ARG A 296 -39.38 31.20 -19.99
N ASN A 297 -38.33 31.95 -20.33
CA ASN A 297 -38.09 33.27 -19.77
C ASN A 297 -38.98 34.34 -20.49
N LYS A 298 -39.55 35.28 -19.72
CA LYS A 298 -40.26 36.43 -20.22
C LYS A 298 -39.36 37.66 -20.18
N PRO A 299 -39.31 38.48 -21.25
CA PRO A 299 -40.13 38.49 -22.47
C PRO A 299 -39.57 37.71 -23.67
N SER A 300 -38.36 37.12 -23.57
CA SER A 300 -37.62 36.55 -24.70
C SER A 300 -38.22 35.25 -25.27
N THR A 301 -39.15 34.59 -24.56
CA THR A 301 -39.72 33.28 -24.93
C THR A 301 -38.69 32.14 -25.07
N GLN A 302 -37.44 32.37 -24.71
CA GLN A 302 -36.40 31.34 -24.75
C GLN A 302 -36.67 30.28 -23.69
N VAL A 303 -36.47 29.01 -24.06
CA VAL A 303 -36.48 27.89 -23.10
C VAL A 303 -35.27 28.03 -22.17
N VAL A 304 -35.51 28.03 -20.89
CA VAL A 304 -34.46 28.12 -19.85
C VAL A 304 -34.28 26.80 -19.09
N LEU A 305 -35.35 26.00 -19.04
CA LEU A 305 -35.32 24.66 -18.44
C LEU A 305 -36.34 23.77 -19.15
N TYR A 306 -36.07 22.51 -19.25
CA TYR A 306 -36.99 21.48 -19.74
C TYR A 306 -36.72 20.15 -19.00
N ASP A 307 -37.70 19.25 -19.09
CA ASP A 307 -37.52 17.87 -18.68
C ASP A 307 -37.37 17.03 -19.96
N GLN A 308 -36.55 15.99 -19.91
CA GLN A 308 -36.27 15.12 -21.05
C GLN A 308 -36.60 13.68 -20.67
N GLU A 309 -37.29 12.98 -21.54
CA GLU A 309 -37.50 11.55 -21.51
C GLU A 309 -36.67 10.88 -22.57
N ALA A 310 -35.82 9.92 -22.22
CA ALA A 310 -34.99 9.21 -23.17
C ALA A 310 -35.17 7.68 -23.03
N THR A 311 -35.21 7.00 -24.17
CA THR A 311 -35.20 5.53 -24.24
C THR A 311 -33.93 5.08 -24.93
N LEU A 312 -33.16 4.23 -24.26
CA LEU A 312 -31.95 3.62 -24.79
C LEU A 312 -32.14 2.12 -24.96
N GLN A 313 -31.48 1.61 -25.98
CA GLN A 313 -31.37 0.16 -26.21
C GLN A 313 -29.91 -0.21 -26.33
N VAL A 314 -29.49 -1.26 -25.60
CA VAL A 314 -28.18 -1.85 -25.68
C VAL A 314 -28.30 -3.29 -26.13
N ASP A 315 -27.74 -3.59 -27.28
CA ASP A 315 -27.67 -4.91 -27.85
C ASP A 315 -26.32 -5.54 -27.51
N VAL A 316 -26.33 -6.69 -26.84
CA VAL A 316 -25.14 -7.44 -26.45
C VAL A 316 -25.11 -8.77 -27.18
N GLU A 317 -24.11 -8.97 -28.03
CA GLU A 317 -23.92 -10.19 -28.82
C GLU A 317 -22.69 -10.97 -28.35
N ASN A 318 -22.87 -12.23 -27.96
CA ASN A 318 -21.80 -13.11 -27.52
C ASN A 318 -21.44 -14.08 -28.64
N PHE A 319 -20.25 -13.94 -29.20
CA PHE A 319 -19.70 -14.81 -30.25
C PHE A 319 -18.87 -15.98 -29.69
N THR A 320 -18.73 -16.11 -28.37
CA THR A 320 -17.99 -17.20 -27.74
C THR A 320 -18.81 -18.50 -27.68
N ALA A 321 -18.14 -19.62 -27.45
CA ALA A 321 -18.78 -20.92 -27.23
C ALA A 321 -19.27 -21.11 -25.79
N LYS A 322 -19.02 -20.16 -24.89
CA LYS A 322 -19.40 -20.19 -23.46
C LYS A 322 -20.36 -19.03 -23.16
N PRO A 323 -21.23 -19.13 -22.15
CA PRO A 323 -21.97 -17.97 -21.65
C PRO A 323 -21.01 -16.84 -21.23
N ALA A 324 -21.37 -15.60 -21.50
CA ALA A 324 -20.63 -14.42 -21.11
C ALA A 324 -21.43 -13.60 -20.08
N TRP A 325 -20.74 -13.10 -19.07
CA TRP A 325 -21.29 -12.11 -18.13
C TRP A 325 -20.84 -10.72 -18.57
N VAL A 326 -21.80 -9.84 -18.82
CA VAL A 326 -21.53 -8.49 -19.27
C VAL A 326 -22.03 -7.51 -18.24
N LYS A 327 -21.14 -6.61 -17.79
CA LYS A 327 -21.46 -5.51 -16.90
C LYS A 327 -21.58 -4.24 -17.73
N LEU A 328 -22.80 -3.72 -17.85
CA LEU A 328 -23.05 -2.44 -18.53
C LEU A 328 -23.09 -1.33 -17.50
N LYS A 329 -22.17 -0.38 -17.59
CA LYS A 329 -22.11 0.83 -16.77
C LYS A 329 -22.64 2.01 -17.57
N GLU A 330 -23.70 2.62 -17.07
CA GLU A 330 -24.37 3.75 -17.72
C GLU A 330 -24.29 4.98 -16.84
N PRO A 331 -23.68 6.08 -17.32
CA PRO A 331 -23.68 7.34 -16.62
C PRO A 331 -25.09 7.92 -16.61
N MET A 332 -25.53 8.34 -15.44
CA MET A 332 -26.83 8.95 -15.25
C MET A 332 -26.67 10.42 -14.86
N PRO A 333 -27.57 11.29 -15.32
CA PRO A 333 -27.56 12.69 -14.94
C PRO A 333 -27.87 12.91 -13.44
N GLU A 334 -27.65 14.12 -12.93
CA GLU A 334 -27.84 14.41 -11.50
C GLU A 334 -29.29 14.18 -11.01
N GLU A 335 -30.28 14.63 -11.78
CA GLU A 335 -31.71 14.52 -11.45
C GLU A 335 -32.41 13.58 -12.44
N TRP A 336 -32.43 12.29 -12.14
CA TRP A 336 -33.08 11.31 -13.01
C TRP A 336 -34.03 10.36 -12.26
N GLU A 337 -34.98 9.80 -13.02
CA GLU A 337 -35.94 8.83 -12.55
C GLU A 337 -36.14 7.73 -13.60
N MET A 338 -35.85 6.46 -13.25
CA MET A 338 -36.12 5.33 -14.13
C MET A 338 -37.60 5.10 -14.25
N LYS A 339 -38.11 5.06 -15.49
CA LYS A 339 -39.51 4.74 -15.80
C LYS A 339 -39.73 3.26 -16.05
N THR A 340 -38.93 2.70 -16.90
CA THR A 340 -38.99 1.27 -17.23
C THR A 340 -37.60 0.74 -17.50
N SER A 341 -37.40 -0.53 -17.18
CA SER A 341 -36.19 -1.26 -17.51
C SER A 341 -36.55 -2.73 -17.81
N SER A 342 -35.97 -3.27 -18.87
CA SER A 342 -36.18 -4.67 -19.27
C SER A 342 -35.41 -5.66 -18.40
N HIS A 343 -34.35 -5.19 -17.70
CA HIS A 343 -33.48 -5.97 -16.83
C HIS A 343 -33.31 -5.26 -15.47
N PRO A 344 -33.03 -5.99 -14.39
CA PRO A 344 -32.70 -5.39 -13.11
C PRO A 344 -31.41 -4.59 -13.23
N TYR A 345 -31.32 -3.49 -12.50
CA TYR A 345 -30.14 -2.65 -12.41
C TYR A 345 -29.80 -2.29 -10.97
N GLU A 346 -28.55 -2.00 -10.70
CA GLU A 346 -28.07 -1.49 -9.43
C GLU A 346 -27.64 -0.02 -9.60
N ARG A 347 -27.94 0.79 -8.57
CA ARG A 347 -27.44 2.17 -8.51
C ARG A 347 -26.06 2.20 -7.88
N GLN A 348 -25.09 2.77 -8.58
CA GLN A 348 -23.75 3.08 -8.07
C GLN A 348 -23.69 4.57 -7.72
N GLY A 349 -24.16 4.92 -6.52
CA GLY A 349 -24.36 6.31 -6.15
C GLY A 349 -25.53 6.97 -6.90
N ASN A 350 -25.38 8.27 -7.21
CA ASN A 350 -26.46 9.03 -7.86
C ASN A 350 -26.29 9.18 -9.39
N GLN A 351 -25.11 8.91 -9.91
CA GLN A 351 -24.75 9.26 -11.30
C GLN A 351 -24.37 8.05 -12.17
N GLU A 352 -24.55 6.84 -11.68
CA GLU A 352 -24.27 5.62 -12.45
C GLU A 352 -25.28 4.53 -12.11
N ILE A 353 -25.67 3.75 -13.12
CA ILE A 353 -26.36 2.47 -12.96
C ILE A 353 -25.54 1.37 -13.62
N THR A 354 -25.66 0.16 -13.08
CA THR A 354 -24.99 -1.03 -13.61
C THR A 354 -26.02 -2.13 -13.86
N PHE A 355 -25.94 -2.76 -15.03
CA PHE A 355 -26.67 -3.98 -15.36
C PHE A 355 -25.69 -5.16 -15.40
N ASP A 356 -26.01 -6.25 -14.71
CA ASP A 356 -25.32 -7.52 -14.82
C ASP A 356 -26.12 -8.45 -15.75
N ILE A 357 -25.59 -8.69 -16.96
CA ILE A 357 -26.29 -9.39 -18.03
C ILE A 357 -25.62 -10.73 -18.32
N ALA A 358 -26.36 -11.82 -18.16
CA ALA A 358 -25.93 -13.14 -18.63
C ALA A 358 -26.32 -13.29 -20.11
N VAL A 359 -25.33 -13.44 -20.99
CA VAL A 359 -25.54 -13.62 -22.44
C VAL A 359 -25.16 -15.06 -22.79
N PRO A 360 -26.12 -15.90 -23.17
CA PRO A 360 -25.82 -17.30 -23.54
C PRO A 360 -24.84 -17.39 -24.71
N ALA A 361 -24.18 -18.56 -24.84
CA ALA A 361 -23.24 -18.80 -25.93
C ALA A 361 -23.89 -18.60 -27.30
N LYS A 362 -23.24 -17.88 -28.20
CA LYS A 362 -23.70 -17.62 -29.58
C LYS A 362 -25.08 -16.95 -29.66
N GLN A 363 -25.45 -16.16 -28.63
CA GLN A 363 -26.74 -15.47 -28.59
C GLN A 363 -26.57 -13.97 -28.41
N LYS A 364 -27.69 -13.28 -28.61
CA LYS A 364 -27.86 -11.84 -28.41
C LYS A 364 -28.88 -11.59 -27.30
N VAL A 365 -28.60 -10.64 -26.44
CA VAL A 365 -29.51 -10.10 -25.41
C VAL A 365 -29.67 -8.61 -25.65
N THR A 366 -30.91 -8.11 -25.56
CA THR A 366 -31.22 -6.69 -25.72
C THR A 366 -31.68 -6.13 -24.36
N VAL A 367 -31.01 -5.10 -23.89
CA VAL A 367 -31.39 -4.33 -22.70
C VAL A 367 -32.03 -3.03 -23.17
N THR A 368 -33.25 -2.75 -22.69
CA THR A 368 -33.95 -1.48 -23.00
C THR A 368 -34.34 -0.82 -21.68
N TYR A 369 -34.07 0.47 -21.58
CA TYR A 369 -34.47 1.26 -20.41
C TYR A 369 -34.89 2.66 -20.82
N ASN A 370 -35.86 3.22 -20.06
CA ASN A 370 -36.41 4.55 -20.23
C ASN A 370 -36.27 5.33 -18.95
N TYR A 371 -35.74 6.54 -19.01
CA TYR A 371 -35.60 7.41 -17.84
C TYR A 371 -36.00 8.85 -18.17
N ILE A 372 -36.38 9.60 -17.15
CA ILE A 372 -36.61 11.04 -17.21
C ILE A 372 -35.43 11.73 -16.50
N GLN A 373 -34.92 12.75 -17.17
CA GLN A 373 -34.03 13.76 -16.60
C GLN A 373 -34.79 15.06 -16.42
N ARG A 374 -34.64 15.67 -15.23
CA ARG A 374 -35.36 16.89 -14.87
C ARG A 374 -34.45 18.11 -14.92
N ASN A 375 -35.07 19.29 -15.11
CA ASN A 375 -34.39 20.59 -14.99
C ASN A 375 -33.17 20.76 -15.89
N MET A 376 -33.21 20.19 -17.09
CA MET A 376 -32.16 20.40 -18.11
C MET A 376 -32.13 21.84 -18.61
N ARG A 377 -30.95 22.34 -18.88
CA ARG A 377 -30.73 23.62 -19.53
C ARG A 377 -30.48 23.39 -21.04
N PRO A 378 -31.03 24.25 -21.93
CA PRO A 378 -30.78 24.16 -23.36
C PRO A 378 -29.30 24.26 -23.72
#